data_f1aea62765605fd030ca6b140602f2eb
#
_entry.id   f1aea62765605fd030ca6b140602f2eb
#
_cell.length_a   1.000
_cell.length_b   1.000
_cell.length_c   1.000
_cell.angle_alpha   90.00
_cell.angle_beta   90.00
_cell.angle_gamma   90.00
#
_symmetry.space_group_name_H-M   'P 1'
#
loop_
_entity.id
_entity.type
_entity.pdbx_description
1 polymer ?
#
loop_
_entity_poly.entity_id
_entity_poly.type
_entity_poly.pdbx_seq_one_letter_code
_entity_poly.pdbx_strand_id
1 'polypeptide(L)'
;MKREIKTLPMFPRISEWLPPSSFPNLSEAKEIAIDLETCDPNMESLGPGWPRNDGFIVGYAIAVDGWAGYFPVAHAGGGNLDKRIVERWISDVLATPADKIMHNAAYDLGWLRATGFTVNGTIYDTMLAAPVLDENRYAYSLNSLGFDYLKEIKSEQGLKESASDFGVHPKKELWKLPAMHVGDYAEQDAALTLKLWHHFKSLLIKDEVSSIFGLETEVLPVLVDITLKGINFDRAKCERHMADMRKKETEILKYLKEQAGMQVDIWAAQSIAAAFDRLAIQYPKTAAGAPSFTKSFLDTHEHPMSRMILEARELNKTHGTFLEPYLKHSAKDGRIHTHFNQMRNEEGGTVTGRLSASNPNLQQVPARHEIIGPMVRGLFLPEDGQVWAANDFSSQEPRLLVHYATMLGLPRAETMAQAYREDPNMDFHQMVADLAGIKRKAAKTIGLGLMYGMGKAKLATQLDLPLDEASELIATFHSKVPFLKGTVDAVMKRIEHPASGGSIRTLLGRKCRFPLWEPVEWGVNKALPREQAVMEYGVRIKRAGTYKGLNRLIQGSAADQTKAAMVALHRAGFNLLLQVHDEIALSVRNIDEAREAADIMAKAVTLEVPSRVDVETGPSWGEAA
;
A
#
# COMPACT_ATOMS: atom_id res chain seq x y z
N MET A 1 -16.76 -28.31 -17.73
CA MET A 1 -17.66 -27.92 -16.62
C MET A 1 -19.10 -28.14 -17.05
N LYS A 2 -19.82 -29.06 -16.41
CA LYS A 2 -21.27 -29.21 -16.64
C LYS A 2 -21.94 -27.94 -16.10
N ARG A 3 -22.66 -27.20 -16.95
CA ARG A 3 -23.55 -26.13 -16.49
C ARG A 3 -24.65 -26.79 -15.67
N GLU A 4 -24.60 -26.63 -14.33
CA GLU A 4 -25.78 -26.85 -13.51
C GLU A 4 -26.82 -25.81 -13.91
N ILE A 5 -27.89 -26.24 -14.52
CA ILE A 5 -29.08 -25.43 -14.73
C ILE A 5 -29.77 -25.36 -13.36
N LYS A 6 -29.46 -24.30 -12.59
CA LYS A 6 -30.21 -24.00 -11.37
C LYS A 6 -31.61 -23.54 -11.79
N THR A 7 -32.61 -24.26 -11.38
CA THR A 7 -34.00 -23.86 -11.56
C THR A 7 -34.28 -22.64 -10.70
N LEU A 8 -34.99 -21.64 -11.27
CA LEU A 8 -35.49 -20.50 -10.48
C LEU A 8 -36.36 -21.02 -9.33
N PRO A 9 -36.34 -20.37 -8.16
CA PRO A 9 -37.20 -20.76 -7.05
C PRO A 9 -38.66 -20.68 -7.47
N MET A 10 -39.45 -21.71 -7.14
CA MET A 10 -40.85 -21.79 -7.51
C MET A 10 -41.68 -20.68 -6.84
N PHE A 11 -41.19 -20.21 -5.69
CA PHE A 11 -41.80 -19.11 -4.91
C PHE A 11 -40.67 -18.18 -4.44
N PRO A 12 -40.16 -17.27 -5.30
CA PRO A 12 -39.17 -16.29 -4.87
C PRO A 12 -39.81 -15.37 -3.82
N ARG A 13 -39.01 -14.90 -2.88
CA ARG A 13 -39.47 -13.85 -1.94
C ARG A 13 -39.93 -12.64 -2.72
N ILE A 14 -40.99 -12.01 -2.22
CA ILE A 14 -41.48 -10.76 -2.77
C ILE A 14 -40.78 -9.64 -2.00
N SER A 15 -40.13 -8.74 -2.70
CA SER A 15 -39.68 -7.46 -2.16
C SER A 15 -40.68 -6.38 -2.56
N GLU A 16 -41.00 -5.48 -1.63
CA GLU A 16 -41.86 -4.31 -1.90
C GLU A 16 -41.08 -3.16 -2.53
N TRP A 17 -39.72 -3.27 -2.59
CA TRP A 17 -38.89 -2.24 -3.19
C TRP A 17 -39.18 -2.08 -4.69
N LEU A 18 -39.30 -0.82 -5.11
CA LEU A 18 -39.48 -0.43 -6.50
C LEU A 18 -38.40 0.62 -6.87
N PRO A 19 -37.86 0.59 -8.08
CA PRO A 19 -36.94 1.62 -8.53
C PRO A 19 -37.63 3.00 -8.55
N PRO A 20 -36.86 4.10 -8.36
CA PRO A 20 -37.41 5.44 -8.42
C PRO A 20 -38.21 5.67 -9.71
N SER A 21 -39.44 6.20 -9.58
CA SER A 21 -40.29 6.51 -10.73
C SER A 21 -39.93 7.82 -11.44
N SER A 22 -39.08 8.62 -10.83
CA SER A 22 -38.61 9.90 -11.36
C SER A 22 -37.17 10.17 -10.98
N PHE A 23 -36.52 11.04 -11.72
CA PHE A 23 -35.14 11.49 -11.47
C PHE A 23 -35.17 12.81 -10.72
N PRO A 24 -34.75 12.87 -9.43
CA PRO A 24 -34.75 14.10 -8.68
C PRO A 24 -33.76 15.12 -9.25
N ASN A 25 -34.10 16.40 -9.14
CA ASN A 25 -33.15 17.47 -9.46
C ASN A 25 -32.18 17.65 -8.27
N LEU A 26 -30.90 17.33 -8.48
CA LEU A 26 -29.85 17.44 -7.47
C LEU A 26 -28.87 18.59 -7.74
N SER A 27 -29.23 19.55 -8.60
CA SER A 27 -28.35 20.68 -8.97
C SER A 27 -27.96 21.58 -7.79
N GLU A 28 -28.82 21.67 -6.77
CA GLU A 28 -28.59 22.47 -5.57
C GLU A 28 -27.98 21.67 -4.39
N ALA A 29 -27.80 20.37 -4.56
CA ALA A 29 -27.14 19.55 -3.55
C ALA A 29 -25.69 19.95 -3.37
N LYS A 30 -25.23 20.06 -2.13
CA LYS A 30 -23.84 20.37 -1.81
C LYS A 30 -22.98 19.12 -1.68
N GLU A 31 -23.55 18.04 -1.20
CA GLU A 31 -22.92 16.75 -0.96
C GLU A 31 -23.85 15.66 -1.50
N ILE A 32 -23.29 14.74 -2.29
CA ILE A 32 -24.02 13.63 -2.92
C ILE A 32 -23.23 12.35 -2.64
N ALA A 33 -23.82 11.42 -1.90
CA ALA A 33 -23.24 10.11 -1.72
C ALA A 33 -23.54 9.22 -2.94
N ILE A 34 -22.54 8.44 -3.35
CA ILE A 34 -22.61 7.56 -4.51
C ILE A 34 -22.02 6.21 -4.11
N ASP A 35 -22.73 5.14 -4.44
CA ASP A 35 -22.29 3.77 -4.30
C ASP A 35 -22.69 2.99 -5.56
N LEU A 36 -21.83 2.13 -6.06
CA LEU A 36 -22.03 1.39 -7.30
C LEU A 36 -22.20 -0.10 -7.01
N GLU A 37 -23.25 -0.68 -7.56
CA GLU A 37 -23.33 -2.12 -7.68
C GLU A 37 -22.71 -2.56 -9.01
N THR A 38 -21.84 -3.57 -8.97
CA THR A 38 -21.03 -3.96 -10.13
C THR A 38 -21.02 -5.47 -10.37
N CYS A 39 -20.76 -5.85 -11.61
CA CYS A 39 -20.30 -7.18 -11.97
C CYS A 39 -18.78 -7.11 -12.18
N ASP A 40 -18.02 -7.70 -11.28
CA ASP A 40 -16.55 -7.76 -11.34
C ASP A 40 -16.08 -9.22 -11.18
N PRO A 41 -16.05 -9.98 -12.28
CA PRO A 41 -15.92 -11.44 -12.22
C PRO A 41 -14.56 -11.94 -11.79
N ASN A 42 -13.51 -11.13 -11.95
CA ASN A 42 -12.13 -11.51 -11.66
C ASN A 42 -11.51 -10.72 -10.49
N MET A 43 -12.32 -10.05 -9.69
CA MET A 43 -11.87 -9.21 -8.55
C MET A 43 -10.90 -9.95 -7.62
N GLU A 44 -11.18 -11.20 -7.27
CA GLU A 44 -10.31 -11.97 -6.36
C GLU A 44 -8.97 -12.39 -6.98
N SER A 45 -8.92 -12.58 -8.29
CA SER A 45 -7.75 -13.12 -8.98
C SER A 45 -6.87 -12.08 -9.66
N LEU A 46 -7.44 -10.94 -10.04
CA LEU A 46 -6.79 -9.89 -10.81
C LEU A 46 -6.99 -8.48 -10.21
N GLY A 47 -7.69 -8.38 -9.08
CA GLY A 47 -8.11 -7.11 -8.52
C GLY A 47 -9.23 -6.44 -9.33
N PRO A 48 -9.54 -5.15 -9.07
CA PRO A 48 -10.63 -4.43 -9.70
C PRO A 48 -10.62 -4.54 -11.23
N GLY A 49 -11.79 -4.82 -11.82
CA GLY A 49 -11.93 -5.05 -13.25
C GLY A 49 -11.97 -3.77 -14.10
N TRP A 50 -12.30 -2.64 -13.49
CA TRP A 50 -12.52 -1.39 -14.21
C TRP A 50 -11.33 -0.92 -15.07
N PRO A 51 -10.04 -1.07 -14.69
CA PRO A 51 -8.96 -0.59 -15.55
C PRO A 51 -8.77 -1.47 -16.80
N ARG A 52 -9.23 -2.71 -16.74
CA ARG A 52 -9.13 -3.68 -17.85
C ARG A 52 -10.42 -3.82 -18.64
N ASN A 53 -11.48 -3.06 -18.33
CA ASN A 53 -12.81 -3.26 -18.90
C ASN A 53 -13.33 -4.68 -18.66
N ASP A 54 -13.12 -5.20 -17.45
CA ASP A 54 -13.44 -6.58 -17.08
C ASP A 54 -14.60 -6.60 -16.09
N GLY A 55 -15.81 -6.38 -16.61
CA GLY A 55 -17.02 -6.23 -15.83
C GLY A 55 -17.86 -5.04 -16.30
N PHE A 56 -18.80 -4.60 -15.46
CA PHE A 56 -19.70 -3.49 -15.76
C PHE A 56 -20.44 -3.00 -14.52
N ILE A 57 -20.97 -1.76 -14.58
CA ILE A 57 -21.85 -1.20 -13.55
C ILE A 57 -23.24 -1.80 -13.71
N VAL A 58 -23.79 -2.33 -12.60
CA VAL A 58 -25.12 -2.97 -12.52
C VAL A 58 -26.19 -1.96 -12.12
N GLY A 59 -25.82 -0.98 -11.30
CA GLY A 59 -26.70 0.10 -10.87
C GLY A 59 -25.98 1.16 -10.06
N TYR A 60 -26.66 2.26 -9.83
CA TYR A 60 -26.18 3.47 -9.16
C TYR A 60 -27.04 3.78 -7.96
N ALA A 61 -26.49 3.75 -6.76
CA ALA A 61 -27.15 4.23 -5.56
C ALA A 61 -26.69 5.66 -5.28
N ILE A 62 -27.65 6.54 -5.08
CA ILE A 62 -27.44 7.97 -4.84
C ILE A 62 -28.16 8.36 -3.55
N ALA A 63 -27.50 9.11 -2.67
CA ALA A 63 -28.14 9.68 -1.50
C ALA A 63 -27.76 11.15 -1.31
N VAL A 64 -28.74 11.92 -0.87
CA VAL A 64 -28.63 13.28 -0.35
C VAL A 64 -29.40 13.38 0.96
N ASP A 65 -29.28 14.48 1.68
CA ASP A 65 -30.03 14.65 2.93
C ASP A 65 -31.53 14.40 2.73
N GLY A 66 -32.04 13.42 3.48
CA GLY A 66 -33.46 13.07 3.50
C GLY A 66 -33.95 12.22 2.32
N TRP A 67 -33.07 11.82 1.41
CA TRP A 67 -33.46 10.98 0.27
C TRP A 67 -32.32 10.04 -0.17
N ALA A 68 -32.71 8.81 -0.56
CA ALA A 68 -31.84 7.87 -1.26
C ALA A 68 -32.63 7.14 -2.34
N GLY A 69 -31.95 6.72 -3.41
CA GLY A 69 -32.55 5.95 -4.50
C GLY A 69 -31.52 5.10 -5.24
N TYR A 70 -31.91 3.91 -5.62
CA TYR A 70 -31.12 2.99 -6.43
C TYR A 70 -31.67 2.92 -7.85
N PHE A 71 -30.80 3.09 -8.84
CA PHE A 71 -31.13 3.10 -10.27
C PHE A 71 -30.48 1.89 -10.96
N PRO A 72 -31.16 0.74 -11.02
CA PRO A 72 -30.65 -0.48 -11.63
C PRO A 72 -30.66 -0.38 -13.16
N VAL A 73 -29.57 -0.84 -13.81
CA VAL A 73 -29.42 -0.76 -15.27
C VAL A 73 -29.01 -2.08 -15.94
N ALA A 74 -28.45 -3.03 -15.17
CA ALA A 74 -27.88 -4.24 -15.75
C ALA A 74 -28.00 -5.51 -14.88
N HIS A 75 -29.06 -5.62 -14.08
CA HIS A 75 -29.38 -6.87 -13.38
C HIS A 75 -29.83 -7.94 -14.36
N ALA A 76 -29.19 -9.12 -14.35
CA ALA A 76 -29.60 -10.25 -15.19
C ALA A 76 -30.99 -10.81 -14.79
N GLY A 77 -31.39 -10.67 -13.53
CA GLY A 77 -32.70 -11.07 -13.05
C GLY A 77 -33.83 -10.12 -13.39
N GLY A 78 -33.55 -8.97 -14.04
CA GLY A 78 -34.53 -7.99 -14.47
C GLY A 78 -34.83 -6.90 -13.44
N GLY A 79 -35.86 -6.09 -13.71
CA GLY A 79 -36.22 -4.92 -12.89
C GLY A 79 -35.38 -3.69 -13.18
N ASN A 80 -34.69 -3.65 -14.34
CA ASN A 80 -33.84 -2.54 -14.77
C ASN A 80 -34.66 -1.37 -15.32
N LEU A 81 -34.16 -0.17 -15.10
CA LEU A 81 -34.57 1.05 -15.79
C LEU A 81 -33.91 1.14 -17.18
N ASP A 82 -34.34 2.10 -17.99
CA ASP A 82 -33.65 2.39 -19.26
C ASP A 82 -32.24 2.94 -18.97
N LYS A 83 -31.25 2.14 -19.32
CA LYS A 83 -29.83 2.44 -19.06
C LYS A 83 -29.40 3.81 -19.60
N ARG A 84 -29.86 4.18 -20.82
CA ARG A 84 -29.46 5.44 -21.45
C ARG A 84 -30.00 6.65 -20.69
N ILE A 85 -31.24 6.55 -20.20
CA ILE A 85 -31.88 7.61 -19.44
C ILE A 85 -31.20 7.75 -18.07
N VAL A 86 -30.95 6.64 -17.38
CA VAL A 86 -30.23 6.63 -16.10
C VAL A 86 -28.84 7.22 -16.25
N GLU A 87 -28.04 6.73 -17.20
CA GLU A 87 -26.66 7.18 -17.37
C GLU A 87 -26.57 8.64 -17.79
N ARG A 88 -27.54 9.15 -18.55
CA ARG A 88 -27.60 10.59 -18.85
C ARG A 88 -27.83 11.42 -17.58
N TRP A 89 -28.79 11.02 -16.77
CA TRP A 89 -29.07 11.70 -15.50
C TRP A 89 -27.87 11.61 -14.53
N ILE A 90 -27.26 10.43 -14.41
CA ILE A 90 -26.03 10.23 -13.61
C ILE A 90 -24.91 11.14 -14.11
N SER A 91 -24.74 11.27 -15.42
CA SER A 91 -23.75 12.21 -15.99
C SER A 91 -23.98 13.65 -15.55
N ASP A 92 -25.26 14.09 -15.56
CA ASP A 92 -25.62 15.42 -15.09
C ASP A 92 -25.35 15.59 -13.59
N VAL A 93 -25.66 14.59 -12.76
CA VAL A 93 -25.38 14.58 -11.31
C VAL A 93 -23.87 14.63 -11.02
N LEU A 94 -23.10 13.83 -11.72
CA LEU A 94 -21.64 13.77 -11.57
C LEU A 94 -20.94 15.05 -12.01
N ALA A 95 -21.49 15.73 -13.02
CA ALA A 95 -20.97 17.00 -13.54
C ALA A 95 -21.25 18.21 -12.63
N THR A 96 -22.14 18.08 -11.63
CA THR A 96 -22.39 19.16 -10.65
C THR A 96 -21.13 19.48 -9.83
N PRO A 97 -20.97 20.72 -9.33
CA PRO A 97 -19.88 21.09 -8.45
C PRO A 97 -20.00 20.51 -7.01
N ALA A 98 -21.10 19.81 -6.71
CA ALA A 98 -21.31 19.16 -5.42
C ALA A 98 -20.15 18.21 -5.08
N ASP A 99 -19.79 18.11 -3.82
CA ASP A 99 -18.85 17.12 -3.34
C ASP A 99 -19.46 15.70 -3.47
N LYS A 100 -18.66 14.74 -3.91
CA LYS A 100 -19.05 13.32 -4.05
C LYS A 100 -18.52 12.54 -2.86
N ILE A 101 -19.41 11.85 -2.19
CA ILE A 101 -19.09 11.07 -0.98
C ILE A 101 -19.18 9.59 -1.34
N MET A 102 -18.13 8.85 -1.08
CA MET A 102 -18.04 7.42 -1.39
C MET A 102 -17.44 6.64 -0.22
N HIS A 103 -17.60 5.34 -0.23
CA HIS A 103 -16.90 4.43 0.69
C HIS A 103 -16.06 3.45 -0.11
N ASN A 104 -14.74 3.49 0.00
CA ASN A 104 -13.78 2.88 -0.92
C ASN A 104 -13.81 3.53 -2.32
N ALA A 105 -13.74 4.85 -2.32
CA ALA A 105 -13.95 5.70 -3.49
C ALA A 105 -13.05 5.35 -4.69
N ALA A 106 -11.88 4.74 -4.48
CA ALA A 106 -11.01 4.30 -5.58
C ALA A 106 -11.71 3.28 -6.49
N TYR A 107 -12.59 2.44 -5.92
CA TYR A 107 -13.35 1.45 -6.68
C TYR A 107 -14.44 2.11 -7.53
N ASP A 108 -15.31 2.91 -6.90
CA ASP A 108 -16.43 3.56 -7.60
C ASP A 108 -15.96 4.60 -8.61
N LEU A 109 -15.02 5.46 -8.22
CA LEU A 109 -14.43 6.45 -9.13
C LEU A 109 -13.75 5.77 -10.32
N GLY A 110 -13.08 4.63 -10.07
CA GLY A 110 -12.45 3.82 -11.12
C GLY A 110 -13.47 3.35 -12.15
N TRP A 111 -14.60 2.75 -11.73
CA TRP A 111 -15.67 2.32 -12.62
C TRP A 111 -16.31 3.49 -13.36
N LEU A 112 -16.58 4.61 -12.67
CA LEU A 112 -17.14 5.82 -13.30
C LEU A 112 -16.22 6.36 -14.40
N ARG A 113 -14.92 6.50 -14.14
CA ARG A 113 -13.95 6.98 -15.13
C ARG A 113 -13.74 5.99 -16.28
N ALA A 114 -13.66 4.70 -15.98
CA ALA A 114 -13.51 3.66 -17.00
C ALA A 114 -14.71 3.59 -17.96
N THR A 115 -15.89 3.97 -17.51
CA THR A 115 -17.11 4.07 -18.34
C THR A 115 -17.29 5.42 -19.01
N GLY A 116 -16.34 6.36 -18.83
CA GLY A 116 -16.31 7.65 -19.53
C GLY A 116 -17.02 8.79 -18.80
N PHE A 117 -17.45 8.62 -17.56
CA PHE A 117 -18.03 9.71 -16.78
C PHE A 117 -16.98 10.72 -16.31
N THR A 118 -17.32 11.99 -16.40
CA THR A 118 -16.59 13.08 -15.76
C THR A 118 -17.18 13.32 -14.37
N VAL A 119 -16.35 13.26 -13.33
CA VAL A 119 -16.77 13.50 -11.95
C VAL A 119 -16.17 14.81 -11.47
N ASN A 120 -17.03 15.81 -11.23
CA ASN A 120 -16.66 17.13 -10.71
C ASN A 120 -16.89 17.21 -9.19
N GLY A 121 -16.36 18.26 -8.57
CA GLY A 121 -16.36 18.43 -7.12
C GLY A 121 -15.27 17.65 -6.42
N THR A 122 -15.19 17.78 -5.10
CA THR A 122 -14.23 17.02 -4.27
C THR A 122 -14.77 15.61 -4.03
N ILE A 123 -13.89 14.62 -4.07
CA ILE A 123 -14.27 13.22 -3.83
C ILE A 123 -13.80 12.81 -2.44
N TYR A 124 -14.70 12.74 -1.49
CA TYR A 124 -14.42 12.33 -0.13
C TYR A 124 -14.67 10.83 0.06
N ASP A 125 -13.71 10.16 0.65
CA ASP A 125 -13.78 8.73 0.95
C ASP A 125 -13.85 8.49 2.45
N THR A 126 -14.97 7.95 2.92
CA THR A 126 -15.16 7.60 4.33
C THR A 126 -14.23 6.48 4.79
N MET A 127 -13.82 5.59 3.88
CA MET A 127 -12.83 4.54 4.19
C MET A 127 -11.41 5.12 4.35
N LEU A 128 -11.08 6.25 3.71
CA LEU A 128 -9.83 6.99 3.93
C LEU A 128 -9.89 7.88 5.18
N ALA A 129 -11.05 8.45 5.50
CA ALA A 129 -11.22 9.27 6.70
C ALA A 129 -11.00 8.45 7.99
N ALA A 130 -11.44 7.20 8.01
CA ALA A 130 -11.35 6.34 9.18
C ALA A 130 -9.89 6.11 9.67
N PRO A 131 -8.89 5.71 8.85
CA PRO A 131 -7.50 5.56 9.29
C PRO A 131 -6.79 6.90 9.54
N VAL A 132 -7.25 8.03 9.00
CA VAL A 132 -6.76 9.36 9.38
C VAL A 132 -7.19 9.69 10.81
N LEU A 133 -8.41 9.30 11.20
CA LEU A 133 -8.93 9.45 12.56
C LEU A 133 -8.32 8.42 13.53
N ASP A 134 -8.13 7.17 13.09
CA ASP A 134 -7.51 6.11 13.89
C ASP A 134 -6.82 5.05 13.00
N GLU A 135 -5.51 5.19 12.80
CA GLU A 135 -4.69 4.28 12.01
C GLU A 135 -4.48 2.90 12.65
N ASN A 136 -4.88 2.72 13.91
CA ASN A 136 -4.73 1.45 14.64
C ASN A 136 -5.96 0.53 14.50
N ARG A 137 -7.00 0.95 13.80
CA ARG A 137 -8.18 0.11 13.51
C ARG A 137 -7.81 -1.09 12.63
N TYR A 138 -8.63 -2.14 12.73
CA TYR A 138 -8.50 -3.36 11.91
C TYR A 138 -9.67 -3.56 10.95
N ALA A 139 -10.82 -2.92 11.19
CA ALA A 139 -12.02 -3.04 10.39
C ALA A 139 -12.44 -1.67 9.84
N TYR A 140 -12.58 -1.59 8.53
CA TYR A 140 -12.87 -0.36 7.79
C TYR A 140 -14.13 -0.50 6.91
N SER A 141 -14.80 -1.66 6.90
CA SER A 141 -16.04 -1.85 6.14
C SER A 141 -17.11 -0.85 6.61
N LEU A 142 -17.99 -0.48 5.70
CA LEU A 142 -19.08 0.47 5.98
C LEU A 142 -19.92 0.05 7.19
N ASN A 143 -20.22 -1.25 7.32
CA ASN A 143 -20.92 -1.79 8.48
C ASN A 143 -20.14 -1.62 9.79
N SER A 144 -18.85 -1.91 9.79
CA SER A 144 -18.00 -1.77 10.99
C SER A 144 -17.91 -0.32 11.43
N LEU A 145 -17.73 0.60 10.49
CA LEU A 145 -17.66 2.03 10.77
C LEU A 145 -19.01 2.61 11.18
N GLY A 146 -20.10 2.22 10.50
CA GLY A 146 -21.47 2.61 10.87
C GLY A 146 -21.82 2.18 12.29
N PHE A 147 -21.52 0.92 12.66
CA PHE A 147 -21.76 0.43 14.02
C PHE A 147 -20.93 1.19 15.07
N ASP A 148 -19.62 1.36 14.81
CA ASP A 148 -18.74 1.96 15.80
C ASP A 148 -19.04 3.45 16.04
N TYR A 149 -19.28 4.20 14.98
CA TYR A 149 -19.44 5.65 15.05
C TYR A 149 -20.89 6.14 15.13
N LEU A 150 -21.83 5.44 14.50
CA LEU A 150 -23.24 5.87 14.42
C LEU A 150 -24.20 4.95 15.20
N LYS A 151 -23.75 3.77 15.62
CA LYS A 151 -24.58 2.68 16.16
C LYS A 151 -25.65 2.19 15.17
N GLU A 152 -25.38 2.38 13.88
CA GLU A 152 -26.22 1.91 12.77
C GLU A 152 -25.52 0.79 12.02
N ILE A 153 -26.28 -0.20 11.57
CA ILE A 153 -25.84 -1.30 10.73
C ILE A 153 -26.83 -1.44 9.59
N LYS A 154 -26.32 -1.53 8.35
CA LYS A 154 -27.18 -1.87 7.22
C LYS A 154 -27.67 -3.32 7.33
N SER A 155 -28.89 -3.58 6.91
CA SER A 155 -29.42 -4.94 6.87
C SER A 155 -28.97 -5.66 5.61
N GLU A 156 -28.14 -6.68 5.76
CA GLU A 156 -27.77 -7.59 4.66
C GLU A 156 -28.66 -8.85 4.63
N GLN A 157 -29.60 -9.00 5.56
CA GLN A 157 -30.36 -10.23 5.70
C GLN A 157 -31.24 -10.52 4.48
N GLY A 158 -32.00 -9.53 4.02
CA GLY A 158 -32.89 -9.69 2.85
C GLY A 158 -32.10 -10.07 1.58
N LEU A 159 -30.94 -9.42 1.36
CA LEU A 159 -30.03 -9.74 0.25
C LEU A 159 -29.49 -11.18 0.35
N LYS A 160 -29.01 -11.60 1.53
CA LYS A 160 -28.47 -12.95 1.76
C LYS A 160 -29.54 -14.04 1.56
N GLU A 161 -30.73 -13.80 2.04
CA GLU A 161 -31.85 -14.73 1.90
C GLU A 161 -32.30 -14.83 0.45
N SER A 162 -32.45 -13.71 -0.27
CA SER A 162 -32.74 -13.70 -1.70
C SER A 162 -31.63 -14.39 -2.51
N ALA A 163 -30.36 -14.12 -2.20
CA ALA A 163 -29.24 -14.79 -2.85
C ALA A 163 -29.26 -16.30 -2.64
N SER A 164 -29.64 -16.76 -1.44
CA SER A 164 -29.82 -18.17 -1.13
C SER A 164 -30.95 -18.79 -1.97
N ASP A 165 -32.10 -18.11 -2.08
CA ASP A 165 -33.25 -18.56 -2.87
C ASP A 165 -32.87 -18.72 -4.36
N PHE A 166 -32.09 -17.80 -4.89
CA PHE A 166 -31.60 -17.84 -6.28
C PHE A 166 -30.35 -18.72 -6.47
N GLY A 167 -29.77 -19.24 -5.38
CA GLY A 167 -28.56 -20.07 -5.41
C GLY A 167 -27.32 -19.34 -5.93
N VAL A 168 -27.21 -18.04 -5.62
CA VAL A 168 -26.08 -17.17 -6.02
C VAL A 168 -25.34 -16.63 -4.80
N HIS A 169 -24.10 -16.17 -4.99
CA HIS A 169 -23.36 -15.53 -3.90
C HIS A 169 -23.82 -14.08 -3.73
N PRO A 170 -24.20 -13.64 -2.49
CA PRO A 170 -24.84 -12.35 -2.27
C PRO A 170 -24.02 -11.13 -2.68
N LYS A 171 -22.68 -11.20 -2.63
CA LYS A 171 -21.80 -10.09 -3.03
C LYS A 171 -21.19 -10.28 -4.41
N LYS A 172 -20.63 -11.46 -4.72
CA LYS A 172 -19.92 -11.72 -6.00
C LYS A 172 -20.87 -11.87 -7.20
N GLU A 173 -22.10 -12.29 -6.94
CA GLU A 173 -23.08 -12.59 -7.99
C GLU A 173 -24.38 -11.80 -7.82
N LEU A 174 -24.32 -10.69 -7.05
CA LEU A 174 -25.44 -9.77 -6.82
C LEU A 174 -26.11 -9.33 -8.13
N TRP A 175 -25.34 -9.10 -9.16
CA TRP A 175 -25.79 -8.71 -10.49
C TRP A 175 -26.74 -9.73 -11.16
N LYS A 176 -26.77 -10.99 -10.69
CA LYS A 176 -27.69 -12.03 -11.18
C LYS A 176 -29.07 -11.94 -10.56
N LEU A 177 -29.23 -11.28 -9.43
CA LEU A 177 -30.52 -11.10 -8.76
C LEU A 177 -31.39 -10.10 -9.51
N PRO A 178 -32.73 -10.21 -9.42
CA PRO A 178 -33.62 -9.13 -9.79
C PRO A 178 -33.33 -7.88 -8.95
N ALA A 179 -33.43 -6.69 -9.56
CA ALA A 179 -33.13 -5.42 -8.90
C ALA A 179 -33.91 -5.20 -7.61
N MET A 180 -35.16 -5.66 -7.54
CA MET A 180 -36.03 -5.55 -6.36
C MET A 180 -35.44 -6.19 -5.08
N HIS A 181 -34.50 -7.13 -5.20
CA HIS A 181 -33.85 -7.78 -4.06
C HIS A 181 -32.55 -7.06 -3.63
N VAL A 182 -32.11 -6.09 -4.41
CA VAL A 182 -30.84 -5.37 -4.20
C VAL A 182 -31.10 -3.91 -3.80
N GLY A 183 -32.21 -3.32 -4.24
CA GLY A 183 -32.46 -1.89 -4.12
C GLY A 183 -32.37 -1.34 -2.71
N ASP A 184 -33.07 -1.94 -1.74
CA ASP A 184 -33.01 -1.51 -0.33
C ASP A 184 -31.59 -1.56 0.23
N TYR A 185 -30.81 -2.58 -0.14
CA TYR A 185 -29.43 -2.74 0.28
C TYR A 185 -28.55 -1.62 -0.28
N ALA A 186 -28.63 -1.35 -1.58
CA ALA A 186 -27.84 -0.33 -2.26
C ALA A 186 -28.18 1.10 -1.77
N GLU A 187 -29.46 1.40 -1.55
CA GLU A 187 -29.91 2.68 -0.98
C GLU A 187 -29.38 2.90 0.44
N GLN A 188 -29.36 1.84 1.27
CA GLN A 188 -28.80 1.90 2.61
C GLN A 188 -27.28 2.16 2.58
N ASP A 189 -26.54 1.62 1.61
CA ASP A 189 -25.10 1.85 1.48
C ASP A 189 -24.79 3.31 1.18
N ALA A 190 -25.45 3.92 0.21
CA ALA A 190 -25.29 5.34 -0.10
C ALA A 190 -25.73 6.24 1.08
N ALA A 191 -26.88 5.95 1.71
CA ALA A 191 -27.38 6.74 2.82
C ALA A 191 -26.48 6.65 4.07
N LEU A 192 -25.99 5.46 4.41
CA LEU A 192 -25.07 5.26 5.54
C LEU A 192 -23.71 5.92 5.28
N THR A 193 -23.23 5.87 4.04
CA THR A 193 -22.00 6.56 3.63
C THR A 193 -22.11 8.07 3.84
N LEU A 194 -23.23 8.69 3.47
CA LEU A 194 -23.46 10.13 3.69
C LEU A 194 -23.51 10.49 5.18
N LYS A 195 -24.27 9.71 5.99
CA LYS A 195 -24.34 9.92 7.44
C LYS A 195 -22.96 9.79 8.10
N LEU A 196 -22.17 8.79 7.69
CA LEU A 196 -20.84 8.55 8.20
C LEU A 196 -19.90 9.71 7.85
N TRP A 197 -20.00 10.26 6.65
CA TRP A 197 -19.25 11.44 6.23
C TRP A 197 -19.58 12.66 7.11
N HIS A 198 -20.85 12.97 7.34
CA HIS A 198 -21.23 14.08 8.21
C HIS A 198 -20.65 13.95 9.62
N HIS A 199 -20.61 12.73 10.15
CA HIS A 199 -19.97 12.45 11.43
C HIS A 199 -18.44 12.63 11.36
N PHE A 200 -17.78 12.05 10.37
CA PHE A 200 -16.33 12.14 10.20
C PHE A 200 -15.85 13.56 9.95
N LYS A 201 -16.56 14.35 9.17
CA LYS A 201 -16.25 15.76 8.92
C LYS A 201 -16.05 16.54 10.22
N SER A 202 -16.93 16.33 11.20
CA SER A 202 -16.82 16.95 12.53
C SER A 202 -15.62 16.42 13.34
N LEU A 203 -15.34 15.12 13.25
CA LEU A 203 -14.23 14.50 13.96
C LEU A 203 -12.88 14.90 13.37
N LEU A 204 -12.75 15.01 12.05
CA LEU A 204 -11.53 15.47 11.37
C LEU A 204 -11.13 16.89 11.81
N ILE A 205 -12.13 17.78 11.95
CA ILE A 205 -11.93 19.14 12.47
C ILE A 205 -11.51 19.10 13.95
N LYS A 206 -12.24 18.37 14.79
CA LYS A 206 -11.97 18.26 16.23
C LYS A 206 -10.59 17.67 16.53
N ASP A 207 -10.13 16.71 15.74
CA ASP A 207 -8.84 16.06 15.91
C ASP A 207 -7.71 16.79 15.16
N GLU A 208 -8.03 17.93 14.50
CA GLU A 208 -7.09 18.78 13.74
C GLU A 208 -6.32 17.99 12.66
N VAL A 209 -6.99 17.10 11.94
CA VAL A 209 -6.41 16.27 10.86
C VAL A 209 -7.04 16.55 9.48
N SER A 210 -7.83 17.61 9.37
CA SER A 210 -8.48 17.99 8.10
C SER A 210 -7.48 18.27 6.98
N SER A 211 -6.33 18.89 7.29
CA SER A 211 -5.29 19.20 6.29
C SER A 211 -4.70 17.93 5.67
N ILE A 212 -4.34 16.95 6.51
CA ILE A 212 -3.78 15.68 6.00
C ILE A 212 -4.84 14.83 5.30
N PHE A 213 -6.09 14.88 5.76
CA PHE A 213 -7.20 14.26 5.04
C PHE A 213 -7.41 14.91 3.66
N GLY A 214 -7.23 16.24 3.56
CA GLY A 214 -7.22 16.96 2.29
C GLY A 214 -6.15 16.43 1.33
N LEU A 215 -4.92 16.19 1.80
CA LEU A 215 -3.89 15.57 0.97
C LEU A 215 -4.30 14.18 0.51
N GLU A 216 -4.84 13.33 1.39
CA GLU A 216 -5.31 12.00 1.00
C GLU A 216 -6.44 12.08 -0.05
N THR A 217 -7.34 13.03 0.10
CA THR A 217 -8.43 13.31 -0.86
C THR A 217 -7.87 13.69 -2.24
N GLU A 218 -6.81 14.49 -2.29
CA GLU A 218 -6.17 14.89 -3.55
C GLU A 218 -5.34 13.76 -4.20
N VAL A 219 -4.76 12.86 -3.40
CA VAL A 219 -4.00 11.70 -3.89
C VAL A 219 -4.92 10.65 -4.54
N LEU A 220 -6.14 10.48 -4.03
CA LEU A 220 -7.09 9.47 -4.51
C LEU A 220 -7.27 9.47 -6.05
N PRO A 221 -7.67 10.60 -6.69
CA PRO A 221 -7.85 10.64 -8.13
C PRO A 221 -6.54 10.40 -8.90
N VAL A 222 -5.38 10.77 -8.35
CA VAL A 222 -4.07 10.49 -8.96
C VAL A 222 -3.82 8.99 -9.05
N LEU A 223 -4.07 8.26 -7.96
CA LEU A 223 -3.90 6.81 -7.94
C LEU A 223 -4.89 6.08 -8.86
N VAL A 224 -6.12 6.58 -8.94
CA VAL A 224 -7.12 6.03 -9.89
C VAL A 224 -6.65 6.24 -11.34
N ASP A 225 -6.11 7.41 -11.67
CA ASP A 225 -5.61 7.70 -13.03
C ASP A 225 -4.40 6.84 -13.39
N ILE A 226 -3.44 6.66 -12.47
CA ILE A 226 -2.29 5.76 -12.65
C ILE A 226 -2.78 4.33 -12.91
N THR A 227 -3.71 3.84 -12.08
CA THR A 227 -4.26 2.48 -12.20
C THR A 227 -5.04 2.31 -13.49
N LEU A 228 -5.91 3.28 -13.85
CA LEU A 228 -6.72 3.23 -15.08
C LEU A 228 -5.84 3.19 -16.32
N LYS A 229 -4.83 4.04 -16.37
CA LYS A 229 -3.88 4.06 -17.47
C LYS A 229 -3.06 2.79 -17.55
N GLY A 230 -2.56 2.30 -16.43
CA GLY A 230 -1.65 1.16 -16.35
C GLY A 230 -0.29 1.45 -17.02
N ILE A 231 0.58 0.47 -17.02
CA ILE A 231 1.96 0.54 -17.52
C ILE A 231 2.11 -0.38 -18.71
N ASN A 232 2.71 0.08 -19.81
CA ASN A 232 3.04 -0.74 -20.96
C ASN A 232 3.94 -1.90 -20.55
N PHE A 233 3.65 -3.12 -21.04
CA PHE A 233 4.34 -4.33 -20.65
C PHE A 233 4.79 -5.15 -21.87
N ASP A 234 6.08 -5.45 -21.96
CA ASP A 234 6.64 -6.28 -23.03
C ASP A 234 6.33 -7.77 -22.82
N ARG A 235 5.13 -8.16 -23.23
CA ARG A 235 4.65 -9.55 -23.11
C ARG A 235 5.55 -10.53 -23.86
N ALA A 236 6.00 -10.17 -25.07
CA ALA A 236 6.81 -11.07 -25.89
C ALA A 236 8.18 -11.31 -25.25
N LYS A 237 8.81 -10.28 -24.69
CA LYS A 237 10.06 -10.40 -23.93
C LYS A 237 9.85 -11.22 -22.65
N CYS A 238 8.72 -11.02 -21.96
CA CYS A 238 8.36 -11.79 -20.77
C CYS A 238 8.18 -13.29 -21.07
N GLU A 239 7.47 -13.63 -22.14
CA GLU A 239 7.28 -15.02 -22.58
C GLU A 239 8.61 -15.71 -22.91
N ARG A 240 9.52 -15.00 -23.58
CA ARG A 240 10.90 -15.51 -23.86
C ARG A 240 11.64 -15.76 -22.55
N HIS A 241 11.70 -14.79 -21.66
CA HIS A 241 12.39 -14.95 -20.37
C HIS A 241 11.81 -16.11 -19.55
N MET A 242 10.49 -16.24 -19.53
CA MET A 242 9.82 -17.34 -18.82
C MET A 242 10.18 -18.70 -19.43
N ALA A 243 10.21 -18.82 -20.77
CA ALA A 243 10.59 -20.06 -21.45
C ALA A 243 12.05 -20.44 -21.16
N ASP A 244 12.97 -19.47 -21.24
CA ASP A 244 14.40 -19.68 -20.94
C ASP A 244 14.62 -20.10 -19.49
N MET A 245 13.93 -19.46 -18.54
CA MET A 245 14.03 -19.81 -17.12
C MET A 245 13.50 -21.21 -16.83
N ARG A 246 12.34 -21.56 -17.37
CA ARG A 246 11.75 -22.91 -17.20
C ARG A 246 12.64 -24.01 -17.81
N LYS A 247 13.24 -23.73 -18.97
CA LYS A 247 14.21 -24.65 -19.60
C LYS A 247 15.41 -24.86 -18.68
N LYS A 248 16.04 -23.78 -18.19
CA LYS A 248 17.20 -23.83 -17.31
C LYS A 248 16.87 -24.52 -15.97
N GLU A 249 15.72 -24.22 -15.37
CA GLU A 249 15.24 -24.90 -14.15
C GLU A 249 15.11 -26.42 -14.39
N THR A 250 14.51 -26.82 -15.52
CA THR A 250 14.34 -28.23 -15.88
C THR A 250 15.69 -28.94 -16.02
N GLU A 251 16.68 -28.30 -16.64
CA GLU A 251 18.05 -28.81 -16.77
C GLU A 251 18.72 -28.98 -15.40
N ILE A 252 18.56 -27.99 -14.50
CA ILE A 252 19.10 -28.08 -13.14
C ILE A 252 18.40 -29.21 -12.35
N LEU A 253 17.07 -29.30 -12.39
CA LEU A 253 16.35 -30.36 -11.69
C LEU A 253 16.73 -31.76 -12.19
N LYS A 254 16.97 -31.91 -13.49
CA LYS A 254 17.50 -33.14 -14.08
C LYS A 254 18.89 -33.46 -13.52
N TYR A 255 19.80 -32.49 -13.51
CA TYR A 255 21.14 -32.63 -12.93
C TYR A 255 21.08 -33.03 -11.44
N LEU A 256 20.26 -32.36 -10.64
CA LEU A 256 20.10 -32.69 -9.21
C LEU A 256 19.60 -34.14 -9.02
N LYS A 257 18.66 -34.58 -9.86
CA LYS A 257 18.16 -35.97 -9.85
C LYS A 257 19.26 -36.97 -10.19
N GLU A 258 20.06 -36.69 -11.20
CA GLU A 258 21.17 -37.56 -11.63
C GLU A 258 22.25 -37.68 -10.54
N GLN A 259 22.64 -36.56 -9.93
CA GLN A 259 23.63 -36.54 -8.85
C GLN A 259 23.14 -37.21 -7.58
N ALA A 260 21.92 -36.97 -7.16
CA ALA A 260 21.36 -37.54 -5.93
C ALA A 260 20.83 -38.98 -6.10
N GLY A 261 20.68 -39.47 -7.33
CA GLY A 261 20.03 -40.76 -7.63
C GLY A 261 18.56 -40.80 -7.22
N MET A 262 17.92 -39.65 -7.02
CA MET A 262 16.51 -39.50 -6.63
C MET A 262 15.95 -38.15 -7.08
N GLN A 263 14.61 -38.08 -7.19
CA GLN A 263 13.95 -36.79 -7.43
C GLN A 263 14.14 -35.87 -6.21
N VAL A 264 14.58 -34.65 -6.45
CA VAL A 264 14.79 -33.63 -5.41
C VAL A 264 13.72 -32.56 -5.53
N ASP A 265 12.90 -32.41 -4.48
CA ASP A 265 12.03 -31.25 -4.32
C ASP A 265 12.83 -30.13 -3.67
N ILE A 266 13.11 -29.09 -4.44
CA ILE A 266 13.95 -27.96 -4.02
C ILE A 266 13.33 -27.10 -2.91
N TRP A 267 12.02 -27.25 -2.63
CA TRP A 267 11.33 -26.53 -1.56
C TRP A 267 11.15 -27.34 -0.29
N ALA A 268 11.17 -28.66 -0.39
CA ALA A 268 11.01 -29.57 0.76
C ALA A 268 12.35 -29.86 1.45
N ALA A 269 12.55 -29.32 2.66
CA ALA A 269 13.80 -29.51 3.42
C ALA A 269 14.15 -31.00 3.62
N GLN A 270 13.18 -31.87 3.82
CA GLN A 270 13.41 -33.33 3.96
C GLN A 270 13.90 -33.97 2.65
N SER A 271 13.38 -33.52 1.49
CA SER A 271 13.84 -34.02 0.18
C SER A 271 15.30 -33.64 -0.08
N ILE A 272 15.66 -32.39 0.23
CA ILE A 272 17.04 -31.91 0.10
C ILE A 272 17.96 -32.64 1.07
N ALA A 273 17.53 -32.86 2.33
CA ALA A 273 18.28 -33.60 3.32
C ALA A 273 18.57 -35.04 2.86
N ALA A 274 17.55 -35.75 2.35
CA ALA A 274 17.72 -37.08 1.79
C ALA A 274 18.73 -37.16 0.63
N ALA A 275 18.74 -36.12 -0.23
CA ALA A 275 19.72 -36.01 -1.30
C ALA A 275 21.14 -35.73 -0.77
N PHE A 276 21.27 -34.85 0.24
CA PHE A 276 22.56 -34.53 0.87
C PHE A 276 23.13 -35.70 1.65
N ASP A 277 22.30 -36.45 2.38
CA ASP A 277 22.70 -37.67 3.11
C ASP A 277 23.28 -38.71 2.15
N ARG A 278 22.67 -38.93 0.98
CA ARG A 278 23.18 -39.85 -0.04
C ARG A 278 24.55 -39.42 -0.60
N LEU A 279 24.82 -38.14 -0.63
CA LEU A 279 26.09 -37.60 -1.10
C LEU A 279 27.10 -37.33 0.01
N ALA A 280 26.77 -37.71 1.26
CA ALA A 280 27.54 -37.43 2.46
C ALA A 280 27.85 -35.92 2.67
N ILE A 281 26.93 -35.05 2.27
CA ILE A 281 27.04 -33.59 2.42
C ILE A 281 26.47 -33.18 3.77
N GLN A 282 27.23 -32.43 4.55
CA GLN A 282 26.81 -31.89 5.84
C GLN A 282 25.85 -30.68 5.65
N TYR A 283 24.85 -30.56 6.50
CA TYR A 283 23.91 -29.46 6.52
C TYR A 283 23.45 -29.08 7.93
N PRO A 284 23.07 -27.81 8.15
CA PRO A 284 22.63 -27.33 9.46
C PRO A 284 21.23 -27.87 9.81
N LYS A 285 20.98 -27.95 11.11
CA LYS A 285 19.66 -28.28 11.67
C LYS A 285 19.15 -27.13 12.52
N THR A 286 17.83 -26.98 12.59
CA THR A 286 17.18 -26.05 13.51
C THR A 286 17.37 -26.48 14.95
N ALA A 287 17.07 -25.60 15.92
CA ALA A 287 17.09 -25.94 17.34
C ALA A 287 16.18 -27.15 17.71
N ALA A 288 15.13 -27.36 16.89
CA ALA A 288 14.23 -28.52 17.01
C ALA A 288 14.72 -29.78 16.26
N GLY A 289 15.96 -29.77 15.70
CA GLY A 289 16.56 -30.92 15.01
C GLY A 289 16.13 -31.10 13.54
N ALA A 290 15.27 -30.25 12.99
CA ALA A 290 14.85 -30.33 11.59
C ALA A 290 15.92 -29.79 10.61
N PRO A 291 16.08 -30.38 9.38
CA PRO A 291 16.98 -29.84 8.36
C PRO A 291 16.70 -28.37 8.01
N SER A 292 17.75 -27.60 7.79
CA SER A 292 17.65 -26.16 7.49
C SER A 292 18.47 -25.79 6.27
N PHE A 293 17.80 -25.44 5.17
CA PHE A 293 18.41 -25.02 3.90
C PHE A 293 18.05 -23.58 3.59
N THR A 294 18.61 -22.66 4.42
CA THR A 294 18.45 -21.22 4.23
C THR A 294 19.22 -20.73 3.00
N LYS A 295 18.83 -19.57 2.45
CA LYS A 295 19.56 -18.92 1.35
C LYS A 295 21.05 -18.74 1.73
N SER A 296 21.33 -18.23 2.93
CA SER A 296 22.68 -18.00 3.41
C SER A 296 23.53 -19.27 3.41
N PHE A 297 22.98 -20.40 3.90
CA PHE A 297 23.69 -21.67 3.88
C PHE A 297 23.96 -22.15 2.46
N LEU A 298 22.95 -22.16 1.59
CA LEU A 298 23.08 -22.65 0.21
C LEU A 298 24.06 -21.77 -0.62
N ASP A 299 24.13 -20.48 -0.35
CA ASP A 299 25.01 -19.52 -1.03
C ASP A 299 26.47 -19.69 -0.63
N THR A 300 26.75 -19.99 0.65
CA THR A 300 28.11 -20.09 1.19
C THR A 300 28.68 -21.51 1.15
N HIS A 301 27.82 -22.52 0.93
CA HIS A 301 28.26 -23.92 0.92
C HIS A 301 28.98 -24.29 -0.37
N GLU A 302 30.17 -24.93 -0.26
CA GLU A 302 31.08 -25.17 -1.39
C GLU A 302 30.58 -26.21 -2.40
N HIS A 303 29.70 -27.14 -1.98
CA HIS A 303 29.25 -28.21 -2.86
C HIS A 303 28.35 -27.70 -3.99
N PRO A 304 28.57 -28.10 -5.27
CA PRO A 304 27.81 -27.62 -6.42
C PRO A 304 26.31 -27.79 -6.29
N MET A 305 25.84 -28.85 -5.64
CA MET A 305 24.42 -29.14 -5.41
C MET A 305 23.73 -28.00 -4.65
N SER A 306 24.38 -27.37 -3.69
CA SER A 306 23.84 -26.25 -2.92
C SER A 306 23.55 -25.05 -3.81
N ARG A 307 24.50 -24.70 -4.67
CA ARG A 307 24.36 -23.61 -5.67
C ARG A 307 23.26 -23.92 -6.68
N MET A 308 23.18 -25.16 -7.18
CA MET A 308 22.13 -25.58 -8.12
C MET A 308 20.73 -25.51 -7.50
N ILE A 309 20.58 -25.93 -6.23
CA ILE A 309 19.30 -25.78 -5.52
C ILE A 309 18.93 -24.31 -5.35
N LEU A 310 19.90 -23.47 -4.98
CA LEU A 310 19.66 -22.02 -4.85
C LEU A 310 19.23 -21.41 -6.18
N GLU A 311 19.94 -21.70 -7.25
CA GLU A 311 19.64 -21.20 -8.60
C GLU A 311 18.26 -21.68 -9.09
N ALA A 312 17.94 -22.97 -8.92
CA ALA A 312 16.63 -23.50 -9.26
C ALA A 312 15.50 -22.79 -8.48
N ARG A 313 15.70 -22.53 -7.18
CA ARG A 313 14.73 -21.75 -6.36
C ARG A 313 14.57 -20.33 -6.87
N GLU A 314 15.65 -19.66 -7.26
CA GLU A 314 15.61 -18.30 -7.79
C GLU A 314 14.88 -18.24 -9.14
N LEU A 315 15.16 -19.18 -10.04
CA LEU A 315 14.45 -19.30 -11.32
C LEU A 315 12.96 -19.57 -11.12
N ASN A 316 12.62 -20.58 -10.33
CA ASN A 316 11.25 -20.99 -10.02
C ASN A 316 10.46 -19.82 -9.40
N LYS A 317 11.03 -19.16 -8.39
CA LYS A 317 10.41 -18.00 -7.76
C LYS A 317 10.22 -16.85 -8.76
N THR A 318 11.20 -16.59 -9.61
CA THR A 318 11.14 -15.46 -10.55
C THR A 318 10.02 -15.67 -11.57
N HIS A 319 9.99 -16.82 -12.26
CA HIS A 319 8.93 -17.03 -13.24
C HIS A 319 7.56 -17.24 -12.61
N GLY A 320 7.46 -17.91 -11.45
CA GLY A 320 6.17 -18.20 -10.80
C GLY A 320 5.60 -17.00 -10.03
N THR A 321 6.45 -16.13 -9.44
CA THR A 321 5.98 -14.99 -8.64
C THR A 321 5.81 -13.72 -9.48
N PHE A 322 6.63 -13.53 -10.51
CA PHE A 322 6.63 -12.29 -11.30
C PHE A 322 6.14 -12.52 -12.73
N LEU A 323 6.84 -13.34 -13.54
CA LEU A 323 6.57 -13.39 -14.97
C LEU A 323 5.19 -13.95 -15.32
N GLU A 324 4.81 -15.08 -14.73
CA GLU A 324 3.52 -15.73 -14.99
C GLU A 324 2.33 -14.87 -14.52
N PRO A 325 2.33 -14.29 -13.30
CA PRO A 325 1.30 -13.34 -12.90
C PRO A 325 1.23 -12.10 -13.82
N TYR A 326 2.37 -11.53 -14.22
CA TYR A 326 2.38 -10.35 -15.09
C TYR A 326 1.80 -10.64 -16.48
N LEU A 327 2.09 -11.82 -17.06
CA LEU A 327 1.45 -12.25 -18.30
C LEU A 327 -0.07 -12.39 -18.14
N LYS A 328 -0.53 -12.88 -17.00
CA LYS A 328 -1.96 -13.00 -16.70
C LYS A 328 -2.60 -11.61 -16.54
N HIS A 329 -1.98 -10.71 -15.79
CA HIS A 329 -2.50 -9.36 -15.57
C HIS A 329 -2.55 -8.51 -16.84
N SER A 330 -1.56 -8.66 -17.73
CA SER A 330 -1.48 -7.92 -19.00
C SER A 330 -2.23 -8.59 -20.18
N ALA A 331 -2.98 -9.68 -19.93
CA ALA A 331 -3.55 -10.50 -21.01
C ALA A 331 -4.56 -9.76 -21.89
N LYS A 332 -5.25 -8.76 -21.37
CA LYS A 332 -6.38 -8.13 -22.06
C LYS A 332 -5.97 -6.99 -22.97
N ASP A 333 -5.06 -6.14 -22.54
CA ASP A 333 -4.68 -4.90 -23.21
C ASP A 333 -3.17 -4.66 -23.35
N GLY A 334 -2.36 -5.59 -22.85
CA GLY A 334 -0.89 -5.47 -22.87
C GLY A 334 -0.32 -4.55 -21.78
N ARG A 335 -1.14 -4.11 -20.84
CA ARG A 335 -0.72 -3.21 -19.75
C ARG A 335 -0.83 -3.90 -18.38
N ILE A 336 -0.07 -3.43 -17.43
CA ILE A 336 -0.18 -3.83 -16.02
C ILE A 336 -0.86 -2.71 -15.24
N HIS A 337 -1.99 -3.03 -14.63
CA HIS A 337 -2.79 -2.13 -13.79
C HIS A 337 -2.63 -2.52 -12.32
N THR A 338 -1.59 -1.97 -11.68
CA THR A 338 -1.39 -2.20 -10.26
C THR A 338 -2.43 -1.42 -9.45
N HIS A 339 -2.97 -2.05 -8.42
CA HIS A 339 -3.88 -1.40 -7.48
C HIS A 339 -3.10 -0.86 -6.28
N PHE A 340 -3.39 0.40 -5.89
CA PHE A 340 -2.76 1.02 -4.73
C PHE A 340 -3.70 1.05 -3.53
N ASN A 341 -3.22 0.55 -2.38
CA ASN A 341 -3.85 0.82 -1.10
C ASN A 341 -3.24 2.12 -0.55
N GLN A 342 -4.03 3.16 -0.54
CA GLN A 342 -3.59 4.50 -0.19
C GLN A 342 -3.28 4.64 1.30
N MET A 343 -4.07 3.99 2.13
CA MET A 343 -3.91 3.87 3.57
C MET A 343 -4.27 2.45 4.02
N ARG A 344 -4.11 2.17 5.31
CA ARG A 344 -4.52 0.89 5.88
C ARG A 344 -6.02 0.66 5.70
N ASN A 345 -6.36 -0.50 5.18
CA ASN A 345 -7.72 -1.01 5.04
C ASN A 345 -7.75 -2.52 5.32
N GLU A 346 -8.87 -3.20 5.05
CA GLU A 346 -9.00 -4.66 5.27
C GLU A 346 -8.16 -5.48 4.30
N GLU A 347 -7.84 -4.94 3.12
CA GLU A 347 -7.08 -5.61 2.06
C GLU A 347 -5.56 -5.40 2.18
N GLY A 348 -5.11 -4.39 2.95
CA GLY A 348 -3.70 -4.11 3.10
C GLY A 348 -3.39 -2.72 3.63
N GLY A 349 -2.35 -2.08 3.06
CA GLY A 349 -1.92 -0.74 3.44
C GLY A 349 -1.05 -0.68 4.69
N THR A 350 -0.65 0.53 5.06
CA THR A 350 0.28 0.79 6.15
C THR A 350 -0.29 1.75 7.18
N VAL A 351 0.16 1.63 8.43
CA VAL A 351 -0.20 2.58 9.51
C VAL A 351 0.59 3.90 9.43
N THR A 352 1.62 3.97 8.58
CA THR A 352 2.45 5.15 8.42
C THR A 352 1.96 6.09 7.33
N GLY A 353 0.95 5.69 6.55
CA GLY A 353 0.47 6.44 5.39
C GLY A 353 1.25 6.18 4.10
N ARG A 354 2.28 5.31 4.12
CA ARG A 354 2.92 4.84 2.88
C ARG A 354 1.92 4.08 2.03
N LEU A 355 2.00 4.27 0.72
CA LEU A 355 1.26 3.44 -0.24
C LEU A 355 1.72 1.99 -0.16
N SER A 356 0.82 1.06 -0.41
CA SER A 356 1.16 -0.31 -0.77
C SER A 356 0.48 -0.69 -2.08
N ALA A 357 1.03 -1.66 -2.78
CA ALA A 357 0.51 -2.10 -4.07
C ALA A 357 0.07 -3.57 -4.02
N SER A 358 -0.95 -3.90 -4.81
CA SER A 358 -1.49 -5.25 -4.96
C SER A 358 -2.02 -5.45 -6.39
N ASN A 359 -2.21 -6.68 -6.78
CA ASN A 359 -2.88 -7.09 -8.00
C ASN A 359 -2.35 -6.42 -9.32
N PRO A 360 -1.04 -6.57 -9.64
CA PRO A 360 0.06 -7.17 -8.91
C PRO A 360 0.81 -6.18 -8.00
N ASN A 361 1.56 -6.68 -6.99
CA ASN A 361 2.41 -5.83 -6.16
C ASN A 361 3.72 -5.48 -6.87
N LEU A 362 3.76 -4.34 -7.56
CA LEU A 362 4.95 -3.86 -8.26
C LEU A 362 6.03 -3.27 -7.32
N GLN A 363 5.69 -2.94 -6.07
CA GLN A 363 6.66 -2.45 -5.09
C GLN A 363 7.61 -3.56 -4.58
N GLN A 364 7.32 -4.83 -4.89
CA GLN A 364 8.16 -5.97 -4.51
C GLN A 364 9.03 -6.50 -5.66
N VAL A 365 9.03 -5.85 -6.81
CA VAL A 365 9.90 -6.23 -7.93
C VAL A 365 11.37 -6.15 -7.49
N PRO A 366 12.18 -7.21 -7.70
CA PRO A 366 13.56 -7.23 -7.22
C PRO A 366 14.38 -6.05 -7.77
N ALA A 367 14.97 -5.27 -6.86
CA ALA A 367 15.84 -4.14 -7.23
C ALA A 367 17.32 -4.48 -7.10
N ARG A 368 17.68 -5.31 -6.10
CA ARG A 368 19.08 -5.54 -5.68
C ARG A 368 19.74 -6.75 -6.31
N HIS A 369 18.99 -7.53 -7.08
CA HIS A 369 19.54 -8.70 -7.76
C HIS A 369 20.08 -8.28 -9.12
N GLU A 370 21.39 -8.41 -9.32
CA GLU A 370 22.12 -7.89 -10.49
C GLU A 370 21.56 -8.35 -11.85
N ILE A 371 21.02 -9.57 -11.92
CA ILE A 371 20.49 -10.15 -13.16
C ILE A 371 18.96 -10.08 -13.20
N ILE A 372 18.28 -10.55 -12.15
CA ILE A 372 16.82 -10.67 -12.12
C ILE A 372 16.16 -9.28 -12.04
N GLY A 373 16.75 -8.35 -11.27
CA GLY A 373 16.24 -7.00 -11.12
C GLY A 373 16.04 -6.29 -12.47
N PRO A 374 17.12 -6.01 -13.22
CA PRO A 374 17.03 -5.36 -14.53
C PRO A 374 16.18 -6.15 -15.54
N MET A 375 16.26 -7.49 -15.50
CA MET A 375 15.47 -8.35 -16.40
C MET A 375 13.97 -8.19 -16.18
N VAL A 376 13.48 -8.26 -14.93
CA VAL A 376 12.05 -8.15 -14.62
C VAL A 376 11.58 -6.70 -14.78
N ARG A 377 12.34 -5.72 -14.29
CA ARG A 377 12.02 -4.30 -14.46
C ARG A 377 12.06 -3.87 -15.92
N GLY A 378 12.97 -4.44 -16.74
CA GLY A 378 13.07 -4.19 -18.17
C GLY A 378 11.89 -4.67 -19.03
N LEU A 379 10.84 -5.22 -18.40
CA LEU A 379 9.57 -5.55 -19.04
C LEU A 379 8.56 -4.41 -18.95
N PHE A 380 8.78 -3.41 -18.10
CA PHE A 380 7.90 -2.26 -17.92
C PHE A 380 8.41 -1.09 -18.76
N LEU A 381 7.56 -0.62 -19.65
CA LEU A 381 7.91 0.36 -20.68
C LEU A 381 7.18 1.69 -20.46
N PRO A 382 7.77 2.81 -20.89
CA PRO A 382 7.07 4.09 -20.98
C PRO A 382 6.02 4.07 -22.08
N GLU A 383 5.33 5.17 -22.29
CA GLU A 383 4.47 5.37 -23.46
C GLU A 383 5.29 5.41 -24.75
N ASP A 384 4.66 5.08 -25.86
CA ASP A 384 5.32 5.03 -27.17
C ASP A 384 5.99 6.35 -27.53
N GLY A 385 7.27 6.29 -27.91
CA GLY A 385 8.07 7.46 -28.25
C GLY A 385 8.55 8.29 -27.05
N GLN A 386 8.34 7.81 -25.83
CA GLN A 386 8.82 8.43 -24.59
C GLN A 386 9.93 7.60 -23.93
N VAL A 387 10.49 8.12 -22.87
CA VAL A 387 11.46 7.44 -22.01
C VAL A 387 10.91 7.25 -20.61
N TRP A 388 11.31 6.18 -19.95
CA TRP A 388 11.07 5.97 -18.53
C TRP A 388 11.94 6.92 -17.74
N ALA A 389 11.35 7.63 -16.79
CA ALA A 389 12.09 8.39 -15.80
C ALA A 389 11.81 7.81 -14.41
N ALA A 390 12.88 7.49 -13.68
CA ALA A 390 12.83 7.12 -12.28
C ALA A 390 13.35 8.33 -11.48
N ASN A 391 12.45 8.99 -10.78
CA ASN A 391 12.75 10.15 -9.95
C ASN A 391 12.67 9.74 -8.48
N ASP A 392 13.82 9.62 -7.80
CA ASP A 392 13.96 9.10 -6.44
C ASP A 392 14.40 10.18 -5.45
N PHE A 393 13.72 10.28 -4.29
CA PHE A 393 14.13 11.19 -3.25
C PHE A 393 15.47 10.76 -2.61
N SER A 394 16.52 11.50 -2.89
CA SER A 394 17.85 11.21 -2.39
C SER A 394 17.92 11.33 -0.87
N SER A 395 18.17 10.22 -0.19
CA SER A 395 18.30 10.19 1.29
C SER A 395 17.11 10.84 2.02
N GLN A 396 15.89 10.55 1.60
CA GLN A 396 14.66 11.18 2.12
C GLN A 396 14.56 11.12 3.65
N GLU A 397 14.67 9.94 4.23
CA GLU A 397 14.54 9.74 5.68
C GLU A 397 15.66 10.43 6.49
N PRO A 398 16.95 10.37 6.10
CA PRO A 398 18.02 11.16 6.73
C PRO A 398 17.77 12.68 6.71
N ARG A 399 17.28 13.23 5.60
CA ARG A 399 16.97 14.66 5.49
C ARG A 399 15.83 15.06 6.41
N LEU A 400 14.80 14.24 6.52
CA LEU A 400 13.69 14.43 7.47
C LEU A 400 14.18 14.36 8.92
N LEU A 401 15.10 13.46 9.25
CA LEU A 401 15.70 13.40 10.58
C LEU A 401 16.44 14.69 10.91
N VAL A 402 17.29 15.19 10.00
CA VAL A 402 18.02 16.45 10.20
C VAL A 402 17.07 17.63 10.29
N HIS A 403 16.02 17.69 9.46
CA HIS A 403 14.96 18.68 9.55
C HIS A 403 14.36 18.75 10.96
N TYR A 404 13.89 17.64 11.51
CA TYR A 404 13.31 17.60 12.85
C TYR A 404 14.33 17.94 13.94
N ALA A 405 15.55 17.44 13.82
CA ALA A 405 16.62 17.75 14.77
C ALA A 405 16.95 19.25 14.80
N THR A 406 16.97 19.89 13.63
CA THR A 406 17.20 21.35 13.48
C THR A 406 16.04 22.14 14.09
N MET A 407 14.79 21.77 13.79
CA MET A 407 13.61 22.41 14.39
C MET A 407 13.58 22.29 15.93
N LEU A 408 14.12 21.22 16.48
CA LEU A 408 14.25 21.00 17.92
C LEU A 408 15.47 21.70 18.55
N GLY A 409 16.31 22.36 17.75
CA GLY A 409 17.53 23.02 18.22
C GLY A 409 18.54 22.07 18.84
N LEU A 410 18.60 20.81 18.36
CA LEU A 410 19.48 19.81 18.96
C LEU A 410 20.96 20.04 18.62
N PRO A 411 21.89 19.67 19.53
CA PRO A 411 23.32 19.87 19.31
C PRO A 411 23.80 19.23 18.00
N ARG A 412 24.57 19.98 17.19
CA ARG A 412 25.10 19.61 15.86
C ARG A 412 24.06 19.42 14.75
N ALA A 413 22.77 19.59 15.01
CA ALA A 413 21.74 19.48 13.97
C ALA A 413 21.90 20.59 12.93
N GLU A 414 22.11 21.84 13.36
CA GLU A 414 22.32 22.97 12.45
C GLU A 414 23.59 22.82 11.60
N THR A 415 24.67 22.29 12.19
CA THR A 415 25.90 21.99 11.41
C THR A 415 25.62 21.00 10.28
N MET A 416 24.79 19.97 10.55
CA MET A 416 24.39 18.99 9.53
C MET A 416 23.45 19.60 8.49
N ALA A 417 22.51 20.44 8.92
CA ALA A 417 21.61 21.15 8.01
C ALA A 417 22.38 22.12 7.10
N GLN A 418 23.35 22.83 7.65
CA GLN A 418 24.21 23.72 6.88
C GLN A 418 25.05 22.96 5.85
N ALA A 419 25.62 21.82 6.20
CA ALA A 419 26.34 20.96 5.27
C ALA A 419 25.47 20.52 4.08
N TYR A 420 24.20 20.17 4.32
CA TYR A 420 23.24 19.87 3.25
C TYR A 420 22.88 21.09 2.38
N ARG A 421 22.85 22.31 2.96
CA ARG A 421 22.60 23.53 2.19
C ARG A 421 23.78 23.91 1.32
N GLU A 422 25.02 23.67 1.78
CA GLU A 422 26.26 23.92 1.06
C GLU A 422 26.51 22.86 -0.04
N ASP A 423 26.26 21.59 0.27
CA ASP A 423 26.35 20.48 -0.69
C ASP A 423 25.10 19.59 -0.60
N PRO A 424 24.07 19.80 -1.44
CA PRO A 424 22.91 18.93 -1.51
C PRO A 424 23.22 17.47 -1.88
N ASN A 425 24.43 17.21 -2.43
CA ASN A 425 24.89 15.85 -2.78
C ASN A 425 25.60 15.13 -1.63
N MET A 426 25.74 15.78 -0.49
CA MET A 426 26.45 15.23 0.67
C MET A 426 25.90 13.84 1.05
N ASP A 427 26.84 12.89 1.24
CA ASP A 427 26.51 11.56 1.77
C ASP A 427 26.36 11.63 3.30
N PHE A 428 25.13 11.63 3.77
CA PHE A 428 24.79 11.62 5.20
C PHE A 428 25.53 10.51 5.98
N HIS A 429 25.57 9.31 5.43
CA HIS A 429 26.18 8.18 6.13
C HIS A 429 27.70 8.29 6.18
N GLN A 430 28.34 8.88 5.16
CA GLN A 430 29.76 9.17 5.19
C GLN A 430 30.08 10.26 6.20
N MET A 431 29.33 11.36 6.19
CA MET A 431 29.52 12.43 7.16
C MET A 431 29.33 11.96 8.62
N VAL A 432 28.31 11.14 8.87
CA VAL A 432 28.12 10.52 10.19
C VAL A 432 29.27 9.57 10.53
N ALA A 433 29.80 8.83 9.56
CA ALA A 433 30.96 7.96 9.74
C ALA A 433 32.20 8.75 10.16
N ASP A 434 32.46 9.86 9.47
CA ASP A 434 33.59 10.74 9.75
C ASP A 434 33.49 11.39 11.15
N LEU A 435 32.27 11.87 11.50
CA LEU A 435 31.99 12.43 12.84
C LEU A 435 32.18 11.40 13.95
N ALA A 436 31.74 10.18 13.75
CA ALA A 436 31.82 9.10 14.74
C ALA A 436 33.16 8.37 14.74
N GLY A 437 33.99 8.54 13.71
CA GLY A 437 35.26 7.83 13.55
C GLY A 437 35.10 6.34 13.25
N ILE A 438 34.04 5.97 12.47
CA ILE A 438 33.69 4.58 12.14
C ILE A 438 33.54 4.40 10.63
N LYS A 439 33.50 3.14 10.17
CA LYS A 439 33.30 2.84 8.74
C LYS A 439 31.88 3.24 8.30
N ARG A 440 31.73 3.77 7.06
CA ARG A 440 30.46 4.18 6.46
C ARG A 440 29.37 3.09 6.55
N LYS A 441 29.72 1.83 6.31
CA LYS A 441 28.77 0.71 6.43
C LYS A 441 28.21 0.57 7.86
N ALA A 442 29.07 0.70 8.87
CA ALA A 442 28.68 0.68 10.28
C ALA A 442 27.81 1.90 10.60
N ALA A 443 28.19 3.12 10.19
CA ALA A 443 27.42 4.33 10.37
C ALA A 443 26.00 4.22 9.78
N LYS A 444 25.89 3.68 8.55
CA LYS A 444 24.57 3.41 7.91
C LYS A 444 23.74 2.42 8.72
N THR A 445 24.34 1.31 9.16
CA THR A 445 23.62 0.28 9.93
C THR A 445 23.18 0.80 11.29
N ILE A 446 24.04 1.53 12.00
CA ILE A 446 23.72 2.13 13.31
C ILE A 446 22.66 3.21 13.16
N GLY A 447 22.87 4.16 12.23
CA GLY A 447 21.97 5.30 12.03
C GLY A 447 20.54 4.84 11.70
N LEU A 448 20.38 3.98 10.68
CA LEU A 448 19.09 3.40 10.32
C LEU A 448 18.55 2.53 11.46
N GLY A 449 19.39 1.68 12.07
CA GLY A 449 18.99 0.82 13.18
C GLY A 449 18.39 1.59 14.34
N LEU A 450 19.03 2.67 14.76
CA LEU A 450 18.56 3.53 15.85
C LEU A 450 17.26 4.28 15.48
N MET A 451 17.16 4.78 14.24
CA MET A 451 15.91 5.37 13.73
C MET A 451 14.74 4.39 13.78
N TYR A 452 15.01 3.11 13.58
CA TYR A 452 14.00 2.03 13.61
C TYR A 452 13.84 1.33 14.97
N GLY A 453 14.46 1.87 16.03
CA GLY A 453 14.37 1.33 17.39
C GLY A 453 15.13 0.01 17.59
N MET A 454 16.21 -0.19 16.85
CA MET A 454 17.05 -1.39 16.96
C MET A 454 17.80 -1.39 18.30
N GLY A 455 17.65 -2.48 19.05
CA GLY A 455 18.42 -2.70 20.28
C GLY A 455 19.85 -3.22 20.01
N LYS A 456 20.71 -3.10 21.02
CA LYS A 456 22.14 -3.47 20.97
C LYS A 456 22.39 -4.90 20.53
N ALA A 457 21.58 -5.86 20.95
CA ALA A 457 21.74 -7.28 20.57
C ALA A 457 21.57 -7.50 19.07
N LYS A 458 20.56 -6.87 18.46
CA LYS A 458 20.34 -6.95 17.02
C LYS A 458 21.45 -6.25 16.22
N LEU A 459 21.97 -5.13 16.75
CA LEU A 459 23.10 -4.44 16.12
C LEU A 459 24.37 -5.29 16.16
N ALA A 460 24.67 -5.91 17.31
CA ALA A 460 25.78 -6.84 17.46
C ALA A 460 25.76 -7.93 16.39
N THR A 461 24.59 -8.57 16.23
CA THR A 461 24.40 -9.59 15.17
C THR A 461 24.59 -9.05 13.75
N GLN A 462 24.10 -7.82 13.45
CA GLN A 462 24.21 -7.24 12.10
C GLN A 462 25.63 -6.80 11.72
N LEU A 463 26.42 -6.42 12.70
CA LEU A 463 27.81 -5.98 12.49
C LEU A 463 28.82 -7.09 12.76
N ASP A 464 28.37 -8.27 13.17
CA ASP A 464 29.20 -9.41 13.58
C ASP A 464 30.22 -9.00 14.68
N LEU A 465 29.69 -8.35 15.73
CA LEU A 465 30.45 -7.85 16.88
C LEU A 465 30.00 -8.49 18.19
N PRO A 466 30.88 -8.60 19.20
CA PRO A 466 30.50 -8.87 20.58
C PRO A 466 29.51 -7.82 21.11
N LEU A 467 28.67 -8.22 22.08
CA LEU A 467 27.61 -7.34 22.60
C LEU A 467 28.17 -6.08 23.29
N ASP A 468 29.29 -6.19 23.93
CA ASP A 468 30.00 -5.11 24.65
C ASP A 468 30.60 -4.12 23.65
N GLU A 469 31.26 -4.59 22.59
CA GLU A 469 31.77 -3.74 21.51
C GLU A 469 30.64 -3.01 20.78
N ALA A 470 29.53 -3.71 20.50
CA ALA A 470 28.34 -3.07 19.93
C ALA A 470 27.74 -1.99 20.87
N SER A 471 27.76 -2.22 22.19
CA SER A 471 27.30 -1.26 23.19
C SER A 471 28.20 -0.03 23.26
N GLU A 472 29.52 -0.21 23.24
CA GLU A 472 30.51 0.87 23.22
C GLU A 472 30.43 1.69 21.93
N LEU A 473 30.24 1.02 20.80
CA LEU A 473 30.04 1.64 19.50
C LEU A 473 28.78 2.53 19.47
N ILE A 474 27.67 2.07 20.04
CA ILE A 474 26.45 2.88 20.18
C ILE A 474 26.70 4.10 21.08
N ALA A 475 27.40 3.94 22.21
CA ALA A 475 27.71 5.03 23.11
C ALA A 475 28.57 6.09 22.42
N THR A 476 29.62 5.68 21.73
CA THR A 476 30.47 6.54 20.90
C THR A 476 29.67 7.27 19.83
N PHE A 477 28.81 6.56 19.13
CA PHE A 477 27.94 7.14 18.11
C PHE A 477 27.02 8.21 18.70
N HIS A 478 26.36 7.95 19.83
CA HIS A 478 25.49 8.94 20.49
C HIS A 478 26.26 10.17 21.00
N SER A 479 27.49 10.01 21.45
CA SER A 479 28.34 11.12 21.84
C SER A 479 28.73 12.00 20.65
N LYS A 480 29.03 11.40 19.51
CA LYS A 480 29.49 12.10 18.30
C LYS A 480 28.35 12.64 17.45
N VAL A 481 27.18 11.96 17.45
CA VAL A 481 25.98 12.31 16.68
C VAL A 481 24.78 12.51 17.64
N PRO A 482 24.86 13.52 18.54
CA PRO A 482 23.90 13.67 19.63
C PRO A 482 22.49 14.00 19.17
N PHE A 483 22.31 14.62 18.00
CA PHE A 483 20.99 14.99 17.48
C PHE A 483 20.13 13.75 17.17
N LEU A 484 20.71 12.61 16.79
CA LEU A 484 19.92 11.41 16.53
C LEU A 484 19.25 10.88 17.80
N LYS A 485 20.03 10.69 18.87
CA LYS A 485 19.49 10.30 20.18
C LYS A 485 18.54 11.36 20.71
N GLY A 486 18.90 12.63 20.60
CA GLY A 486 18.08 13.76 21.05
C GLY A 486 16.70 13.77 20.35
N THR A 487 16.63 13.44 19.06
CA THR A 487 15.35 13.33 18.34
C THR A 487 14.51 12.16 18.85
N VAL A 488 15.12 10.97 19.08
CA VAL A 488 14.41 9.83 19.69
C VAL A 488 13.82 10.22 21.05
N ASP A 489 14.65 10.80 21.93
CA ASP A 489 14.25 11.17 23.29
C ASP A 489 13.13 12.24 23.26
N ALA A 490 13.22 13.24 22.37
CA ALA A 490 12.20 14.28 22.21
C ALA A 490 10.87 13.71 21.72
N VAL A 491 10.89 12.80 20.75
CA VAL A 491 9.70 12.12 20.23
C VAL A 491 9.05 11.27 21.32
N MET A 492 9.82 10.46 22.05
CA MET A 492 9.30 9.65 23.16
C MET A 492 8.69 10.52 24.26
N LYS A 493 9.40 11.57 24.69
CA LYS A 493 8.90 12.55 25.67
C LYS A 493 7.61 13.21 25.20
N ARG A 494 7.50 13.54 23.91
CA ARG A 494 6.27 14.10 23.33
C ARG A 494 5.10 13.12 23.42
N ILE A 495 5.30 11.85 23.07
CA ILE A 495 4.26 10.80 23.14
C ILE A 495 3.81 10.58 24.59
N GLU A 496 4.72 10.61 25.55
CA GLU A 496 4.44 10.38 26.97
C GLU A 496 3.79 11.59 27.64
N HIS A 497 3.96 12.79 27.08
CA HIS A 497 3.41 14.01 27.66
C HIS A 497 1.87 13.99 27.64
N PRO A 498 1.17 14.26 28.77
CA PRO A 498 -0.28 14.18 28.86
C PRO A 498 -1.03 14.99 27.78
N ALA A 499 -0.56 16.20 27.46
CA ALA A 499 -1.18 17.07 26.46
C ALA A 499 -1.12 16.52 25.02
N SER A 500 -0.27 15.53 24.72
CA SER A 500 -0.21 14.90 23.39
C SER A 500 -1.32 13.89 23.17
N GLY A 501 -2.02 13.46 24.22
CA GLY A 501 -2.96 12.35 24.17
C GLY A 501 -2.31 11.02 23.75
N GLY A 502 -0.96 10.92 23.83
CA GLY A 502 -0.21 9.75 23.37
C GLY A 502 0.02 9.72 21.86
N SER A 503 0.20 10.86 21.25
CA SER A 503 0.41 10.96 19.80
C SER A 503 1.52 11.94 19.42
N ILE A 504 2.02 11.77 18.20
CA ILE A 504 2.90 12.69 17.48
C ILE A 504 2.28 13.03 16.14
N ARG A 505 2.77 14.08 15.49
CA ARG A 505 2.34 14.51 14.17
C ARG A 505 3.51 14.51 13.20
N THR A 506 3.27 14.04 12.00
CA THR A 506 4.21 14.10 10.86
C THR A 506 4.32 15.53 10.32
N LEU A 507 5.15 15.68 9.30
CA LEU A 507 5.45 16.93 8.60
C LEU A 507 4.20 17.70 8.15
N LEU A 508 3.20 17.01 7.59
CA LEU A 508 1.95 17.60 7.10
C LEU A 508 0.75 17.36 8.05
N GLY A 509 1.03 16.95 9.29
CA GLY A 509 0.02 16.88 10.35
C GLY A 509 -0.66 15.53 10.54
N ARG A 510 -0.21 14.47 9.85
CA ARG A 510 -0.70 13.10 10.07
C ARG A 510 -0.44 12.69 11.50
N LYS A 511 -1.47 12.26 12.20
CA LYS A 511 -1.38 11.84 13.59
C LYS A 511 -0.95 10.39 13.69
N CYS A 512 0.05 10.12 14.51
CA CYS A 512 0.49 8.76 14.85
C CYS A 512 0.22 8.53 16.34
N ARG A 513 -0.67 7.59 16.64
CA ARG A 513 -1.21 7.36 17.98
C ARG A 513 -0.62 6.12 18.63
N PHE A 514 -0.41 6.18 19.95
CA PHE A 514 0.06 5.10 20.81
C PHE A 514 -0.96 4.86 21.93
N PRO A 515 -2.12 4.23 21.64
CA PRO A 515 -3.22 4.13 22.59
C PRO A 515 -3.06 3.06 23.67
N LEU A 516 -2.16 2.08 23.45
CA LEU A 516 -2.01 0.93 24.32
C LEU A 516 -0.99 1.16 25.42
N TRP A 517 -1.10 0.38 26.51
CA TRP A 517 -0.28 0.44 27.70
C TRP A 517 0.28 -0.93 28.09
N GLU A 518 1.46 -0.94 28.70
CA GLU A 518 2.18 -2.13 29.16
C GLU A 518 2.82 -1.86 30.53
N PRO A 519 3.20 -2.90 31.31
CA PRO A 519 3.93 -2.72 32.56
C PRO A 519 5.25 -1.97 32.35
N VAL A 520 5.69 -1.21 33.35
CA VAL A 520 7.03 -0.59 33.36
C VAL A 520 8.10 -1.66 33.43
N GLU A 521 7.83 -2.76 34.12
CA GLU A 521 8.73 -3.91 34.29
C GLU A 521 8.88 -4.68 32.99
N TRP A 522 10.11 -5.13 32.71
CA TRP A 522 10.42 -5.84 31.50
C TRP A 522 9.84 -7.27 31.54
N GLY A 523 9.20 -7.71 30.46
CA GLY A 523 8.62 -9.04 30.33
C GLY A 523 7.86 -9.22 29.01
N VAL A 524 7.38 -10.44 28.76
CA VAL A 524 6.49 -10.72 27.61
C VAL A 524 5.06 -10.36 28.02
N ASN A 525 4.67 -9.11 27.80
CA ASN A 525 3.37 -8.60 28.21
C ASN A 525 2.55 -8.20 26.99
N LYS A 526 1.24 -8.39 27.05
CA LYS A 526 0.30 -7.92 26.05
C LYS A 526 0.01 -6.44 26.30
N ALA A 527 0.21 -5.62 25.29
CA ALA A 527 -0.21 -4.22 25.34
C ALA A 527 -1.76 -4.13 25.32
N LEU A 528 -2.33 -3.38 26.27
CA LEU A 528 -3.77 -3.28 26.51
C LEU A 528 -4.25 -1.83 26.51
N PRO A 529 -5.55 -1.54 26.29
CA PRO A 529 -6.15 -0.26 26.60
C PRO A 529 -5.90 0.12 28.07
N ARG A 530 -5.80 1.42 28.38
CA ARG A 530 -5.36 1.91 29.68
C ARG A 530 -6.10 1.31 30.88
N GLU A 531 -7.43 1.26 30.80
CA GLU A 531 -8.26 0.72 31.89
C GLU A 531 -8.00 -0.76 32.14
N GLN A 532 -7.93 -1.56 31.05
CA GLN A 532 -7.59 -2.97 31.13
C GLN A 532 -6.16 -3.20 31.63
N ALA A 533 -5.20 -2.36 31.16
CA ALA A 533 -3.81 -2.44 31.62
C ALA A 533 -3.68 -2.13 33.14
N VAL A 534 -4.45 -1.17 33.66
CA VAL A 534 -4.48 -0.87 35.10
C VAL A 534 -5.06 -2.04 35.89
N MET A 535 -6.12 -2.69 35.37
CA MET A 535 -6.72 -3.87 36.04
C MET A 535 -5.76 -5.07 36.05
N GLU A 536 -5.07 -5.29 34.95
CA GLU A 536 -4.20 -6.47 34.78
C GLU A 536 -2.81 -6.28 35.44
N TYR A 537 -2.22 -5.08 35.31
CA TYR A 537 -0.83 -4.82 35.68
C TYR A 537 -0.67 -3.83 36.82
N GLY A 538 -1.77 -3.28 37.33
CA GLY A 538 -1.75 -2.23 38.35
C GLY A 538 -1.36 -0.85 37.77
N VAL A 539 -1.06 0.11 38.67
CA VAL A 539 -0.83 1.52 38.30
C VAL A 539 0.55 1.77 37.68
N ARG A 540 1.49 0.82 37.80
CA ARG A 540 2.86 0.96 37.27
C ARG A 540 2.93 0.56 35.80
N ILE A 541 2.25 1.34 34.96
CA ILE A 541 2.18 1.12 33.52
C ILE A 541 2.76 2.31 32.75
N LYS A 542 3.22 2.07 31.54
CA LYS A 542 3.71 3.05 30.55
C LYS A 542 3.03 2.83 29.20
N ARG A 543 3.10 3.81 28.30
CA ARG A 543 2.61 3.61 26.93
C ARG A 543 3.44 2.56 26.19
N ALA A 544 2.76 1.66 25.50
CA ALA A 544 3.39 0.59 24.74
C ALA A 544 3.91 1.09 23.40
N GLY A 545 5.05 0.56 22.98
CA GLY A 545 5.59 0.74 21.64
C GLY A 545 6.12 2.15 21.34
N THR A 546 6.32 3.01 22.32
CA THR A 546 6.81 4.40 22.16
C THR A 546 8.17 4.46 21.46
N TYR A 547 9.01 3.43 21.60
CA TYR A 547 10.28 3.30 20.88
C TYR A 547 10.15 3.31 19.36
N LYS A 548 8.95 3.01 18.81
CA LYS A 548 8.63 3.11 17.39
C LYS A 548 8.27 4.54 16.95
N GLY A 549 8.24 5.49 17.88
CA GLY A 549 7.77 6.84 17.62
C GLY A 549 8.57 7.55 16.53
N LEU A 550 9.90 7.53 16.60
CA LEU A 550 10.75 8.16 15.58
C LEU A 550 10.55 7.49 14.21
N ASN A 551 10.49 6.16 14.15
CA ASN A 551 10.22 5.44 12.90
C ASN A 551 8.89 5.89 12.27
N ARG A 552 7.79 5.92 13.06
CA ARG A 552 6.48 6.37 12.57
C ARG A 552 6.50 7.83 12.11
N LEU A 553 7.23 8.71 12.82
CA LEU A 553 7.38 10.11 12.46
C LEU A 553 8.10 10.26 11.10
N ILE A 554 9.25 9.64 10.95
CA ILE A 554 10.07 9.75 9.73
C ILE A 554 9.40 9.10 8.54
N GLN A 555 8.93 7.85 8.67
CA GLN A 555 8.26 7.15 7.57
C GLN A 555 6.94 7.82 7.17
N GLY A 556 6.18 8.31 8.15
CA GLY A 556 4.94 9.03 7.86
C GLY A 556 5.21 10.36 7.16
N SER A 557 6.24 11.10 7.58
CA SER A 557 6.64 12.34 6.92
C SER A 557 7.18 12.11 5.50
N ALA A 558 7.91 11.02 5.28
CA ALA A 558 8.33 10.60 3.95
C ALA A 558 7.13 10.28 3.05
N ALA A 559 6.14 9.55 3.58
CA ALA A 559 4.91 9.27 2.85
C ALA A 559 4.13 10.55 2.51
N ASP A 560 4.02 11.49 3.45
CA ASP A 560 3.36 12.78 3.23
C ASP A 560 4.07 13.58 2.12
N GLN A 561 5.41 13.64 2.14
CA GLN A 561 6.21 14.33 1.12
C GLN A 561 6.04 13.69 -0.26
N THR A 562 6.12 12.37 -0.35
CA THR A 562 5.95 11.64 -1.62
C THR A 562 4.53 11.84 -2.18
N LYS A 563 3.50 11.79 -1.34
CA LYS A 563 2.11 12.04 -1.75
C LYS A 563 1.90 13.49 -2.22
N ALA A 564 2.46 14.46 -1.52
CA ALA A 564 2.42 15.87 -1.95
C ALA A 564 3.10 16.06 -3.32
N ALA A 565 4.24 15.39 -3.54
CA ALA A 565 4.94 15.40 -4.82
C ALA A 565 4.09 14.76 -5.95
N MET A 566 3.43 13.62 -5.69
CA MET A 566 2.53 13.00 -6.67
C MET A 566 1.38 13.93 -7.09
N VAL A 567 0.76 14.62 -6.14
CA VAL A 567 -0.30 15.59 -6.40
C VAL A 567 0.24 16.78 -7.22
N ALA A 568 1.41 17.30 -6.87
CA ALA A 568 2.04 18.40 -7.59
C ALA A 568 2.38 18.03 -9.04
N LEU A 569 2.95 16.85 -9.27
CA LEU A 569 3.25 16.33 -10.60
C LEU A 569 1.98 16.11 -11.44
N HIS A 570 0.94 15.54 -10.85
CA HIS A 570 -0.33 15.31 -11.53
C HIS A 570 -0.99 16.63 -11.95
N ARG A 571 -0.98 17.64 -11.07
CA ARG A 571 -1.48 19.00 -11.37
C ARG A 571 -0.68 19.69 -12.47
N ALA A 572 0.63 19.41 -12.55
CA ALA A 572 1.49 19.92 -13.61
C ALA A 572 1.34 19.14 -14.94
N GLY A 573 0.50 18.11 -14.98
CA GLY A 573 0.20 17.34 -16.19
C GLY A 573 1.22 16.26 -16.52
N PHE A 574 2.08 15.88 -15.58
CA PHE A 574 3.02 14.77 -15.78
C PHE A 574 2.31 13.43 -15.83
N ASN A 575 2.85 12.54 -16.64
CA ASN A 575 2.37 11.17 -16.78
C ASN A 575 3.02 10.25 -15.76
N LEU A 576 2.38 10.09 -14.60
CA LEU A 576 2.81 9.16 -13.56
C LEU A 576 2.49 7.72 -13.98
N LEU A 577 3.46 6.82 -13.82
CA LEU A 577 3.33 5.40 -14.13
C LEU A 577 3.24 4.54 -12.86
N LEU A 578 4.11 4.81 -11.88
CA LEU A 578 4.26 3.97 -10.70
C LEU A 578 4.86 4.77 -9.55
N GLN A 579 4.55 4.36 -8.31
CA GLN A 579 5.22 4.82 -7.10
C GLN A 579 5.80 3.61 -6.37
N VAL A 580 7.10 3.63 -6.07
CA VAL A 580 7.81 2.56 -5.35
C VAL A 580 8.69 3.19 -4.27
N HIS A 581 8.31 3.04 -3.00
CA HIS A 581 9.01 3.60 -1.85
C HIS A 581 9.12 5.13 -1.88
N ASP A 582 10.27 5.67 -2.23
CA ASP A 582 10.63 7.08 -2.40
C ASP A 582 10.77 7.49 -3.88
N GLU A 583 10.64 6.52 -4.82
CA GLU A 583 10.67 6.72 -6.26
C GLU A 583 9.27 7.01 -6.82
N ILE A 584 9.17 7.99 -7.73
CA ILE A 584 8.03 8.20 -8.61
C ILE A 584 8.49 7.98 -10.05
N ALA A 585 7.94 6.95 -10.69
CA ALA A 585 8.22 6.65 -12.07
C ALA A 585 7.27 7.38 -13.02
N LEU A 586 7.82 7.96 -14.07
CA LEU A 586 7.12 8.78 -15.05
C LEU A 586 7.41 8.29 -16.47
N SER A 587 6.48 8.57 -17.37
CA SER A 587 6.76 8.54 -18.81
C SER A 587 6.93 9.97 -19.30
N VAL A 588 8.09 10.29 -19.84
CA VAL A 588 8.49 11.67 -20.23
C VAL A 588 9.11 11.69 -21.62
N ARG A 589 9.13 12.86 -22.25
CA ARG A 589 9.69 13.03 -23.60
C ARG A 589 11.21 12.92 -23.63
N ASN A 590 11.88 13.40 -22.57
CA ASN A 590 13.35 13.46 -22.48
C ASN A 590 13.80 13.70 -21.04
N ILE A 591 15.12 13.73 -20.83
CA ILE A 591 15.75 13.97 -19.53
C ILE A 591 15.44 15.35 -18.93
N ASP A 592 15.20 16.38 -19.75
CA ASP A 592 14.93 17.72 -19.25
C ASP A 592 13.55 17.80 -18.63
N GLU A 593 12.55 17.13 -19.22
CA GLU A 593 11.23 16.96 -18.61
C GLU A 593 11.29 16.14 -17.32
N ALA A 594 12.15 15.11 -17.25
CA ALA A 594 12.39 14.36 -16.01
C ALA A 594 13.00 15.23 -14.90
N ARG A 595 13.91 16.14 -15.25
CA ARG A 595 14.50 17.11 -14.31
C ARG A 595 13.48 18.15 -13.84
N GLU A 596 12.63 18.64 -14.73
CA GLU A 596 11.51 19.51 -14.36
C GLU A 596 10.59 18.82 -13.33
N ALA A 597 10.25 17.56 -13.54
CA ALA A 597 9.50 16.78 -12.58
C ALA A 597 10.25 16.63 -11.24
N ALA A 598 11.55 16.39 -11.25
CA ALA A 598 12.37 16.32 -10.05
C ALA A 598 12.37 17.64 -9.26
N ASP A 599 12.42 18.77 -9.94
CA ASP A 599 12.32 20.09 -9.33
C ASP A 599 10.96 20.32 -8.67
N ILE A 600 9.86 19.87 -9.27
CA ILE A 600 8.52 19.93 -8.69
C ILE A 600 8.47 19.04 -7.44
N MET A 601 8.99 17.82 -7.50
CA MET A 601 9.06 16.91 -6.36
C MET A 601 9.85 17.52 -5.19
N ALA A 602 11.04 18.06 -5.46
CA ALA A 602 11.91 18.67 -4.45
C ALA A 602 11.26 19.87 -3.74
N LYS A 603 10.40 20.60 -4.43
CA LYS A 603 9.69 21.80 -3.93
C LYS A 603 8.32 21.51 -3.34
N ALA A 604 7.81 20.28 -3.45
CA ALA A 604 6.46 19.91 -3.00
C ALA A 604 6.25 20.15 -1.49
N VAL A 605 7.31 20.01 -0.70
CA VAL A 605 7.31 20.31 0.76
C VAL A 605 8.60 20.99 1.14
N THR A 606 8.48 22.12 1.87
CA THR A 606 9.63 22.88 2.36
C THR A 606 10.21 22.24 3.64
N LEU A 607 11.51 21.99 3.63
CA LEU A 607 12.26 21.48 4.78
C LEU A 607 13.37 22.46 5.20
N GLU A 608 13.89 22.32 6.43
CA GLU A 608 15.09 23.03 6.90
C GLU A 608 16.37 22.62 6.13
N VAL A 609 16.33 21.47 5.50
CA VAL A 609 17.38 20.98 4.59
C VAL A 609 16.80 20.83 3.19
N PRO A 610 17.54 21.14 2.10
CA PRO A 610 17.01 21.02 0.76
C PRO A 610 16.66 19.58 0.42
N SER A 611 15.46 19.37 -0.11
CA SER A 611 15.12 18.10 -0.75
C SER A 611 15.89 17.97 -2.07
N ARG A 612 16.34 16.76 -2.37
CA ARG A 612 16.99 16.42 -3.64
C ARG A 612 16.31 15.20 -4.25
N VAL A 613 16.20 15.20 -5.54
CA VAL A 613 15.67 14.08 -6.33
C VAL A 613 16.72 13.66 -7.33
N ASP A 614 17.09 12.39 -7.29
CA ASP A 614 17.95 11.77 -8.29
C ASP A 614 17.10 11.38 -9.50
N VAL A 615 17.63 11.60 -10.71
CA VAL A 615 16.90 11.39 -11.97
C VAL A 615 17.67 10.39 -12.81
N GLU A 616 17.02 9.28 -13.10
CA GLU A 616 17.52 8.25 -14.00
C GLU A 616 16.54 8.08 -15.15
N THR A 617 17.04 7.92 -16.39
CA THR A 617 16.15 7.73 -17.55
C THR A 617 16.62 6.59 -18.43
N GLY A 618 15.67 5.90 -19.07
CA GLY A 618 16.00 4.78 -19.95
C GLY A 618 14.82 4.37 -20.82
N PRO A 619 15.03 3.40 -21.73
CA PRO A 619 13.96 2.87 -22.58
C PRO A 619 12.97 1.98 -21.81
N SER A 620 13.31 1.57 -20.60
CA SER A 620 12.48 0.76 -19.70
C SER A 620 12.83 1.04 -18.25
N TRP A 621 12.01 0.57 -17.30
CA TRP A 621 12.31 0.67 -15.86
C TRP A 621 13.64 -0.02 -15.47
N GLY A 622 13.98 -1.14 -16.13
CA GLY A 622 15.22 -1.88 -15.82
C GLY A 622 16.47 -1.27 -16.41
N GLU A 623 16.31 -0.36 -17.36
CA GLU A 623 17.42 0.33 -18.07
C GLU A 623 17.48 1.82 -17.73
N ALA A 624 16.60 2.31 -16.89
CA ALA A 624 16.74 3.59 -16.20
C ALA A 624 17.80 3.43 -15.11
N ALA A 625 19.00 4.01 -15.36
CA ALA A 625 20.17 3.90 -14.49
C ALA A 625 21.06 5.14 -14.64
#